data_987b846e1e6091a7d6439a22abc263e7
#
_entry.id   987b846e1e6091a7d6439a22abc263e7
#
_cell.length_a   1.000
_cell.length_b   1.000
_cell.length_c   1.000
_cell.angle_alpha   90.00
_cell.angle_beta   90.00
_cell.angle_gamma   90.00
#
_symmetry.space_group_name_H-M   'P 1'
#
loop_
_entity.id
_entity.type
_entity.pdbx_description
1 polymer ?
#
loop_
_entity_poly.entity_id
_entity_poly.type
_entity_poly.pdbx_seq_one_letter_code
_entity_poly.pdbx_strand_id
1 'polypeptide(L)'
;MTFDVRKILEQLDTGTPAEAGVPGWQQQSWEDPDGFANALAVAHVGKGAPLKSRAGQHYDFFHDLVVRHANTDKIALRAYDKRAGWQVLGYKQLQEQASRRATEWTQQGVKAGAKVCLVYSVGNELLISLAAALCVGACVSFLPPTGRRFIAKRLAALGPDHIATEPHQLLLLEGFEKQVLQHKGKGSPAFTSHTYKPVEPLGLLFSPLVEPSGTPAPLVAEDAWRGALVDGLLTFGLGAGEHLAAPGYHPLQHVPALLFATLLRGATYLHLELSDVEVNPALITEHPVRALGVTPALRDVLLKARTPLKNVAHWFRNPEEPIDWHAWRTWVKECALAAVPSANVLVDPSAGGAVLTTPRRVRDLHVEAFPAPGRRWELHDINLSGQPAPGDLGIFTLVPPDKRPPGYLILTRSYGLYHYGGPRTARRVGRVYPAAEVAEAVQGLPFVRGATVVPAPTGGVAGHYRYVLLVFTGAQARQPGPWLQEIRKSIELQLGAEHLPDRVDFIPLYPRKVDGQLDEAWCQTEYMTGALFRKSADPLFQALTALRGHLLEKGGPNV
;
A
#
# COMPACT_ATOMS: atom_id res chain seq x y z
N MET A 1 12.66 0.72 31.24
CA MET A 1 11.46 1.53 31.65
C MET A 1 10.28 0.61 31.75
N THR A 2 9.31 0.89 32.65
CA THR A 2 8.11 0.07 32.77
C THR A 2 6.97 0.78 32.07
N PHE A 3 6.39 0.17 31.03
CA PHE A 3 5.25 0.72 30.29
C PHE A 3 3.94 0.21 30.90
N ASP A 4 3.06 1.11 31.31
CA ASP A 4 1.71 0.78 31.72
C ASP A 4 0.78 0.74 30.50
N VAL A 5 0.80 -0.40 29.81
CA VAL A 5 0.01 -0.61 28.58
C VAL A 5 -1.48 -0.48 28.83
N ARG A 6 -1.98 -0.86 30.01
CA ARG A 6 -3.39 -0.75 30.35
C ARG A 6 -3.83 0.72 30.35
N LYS A 7 -3.05 1.58 31.00
CA LYS A 7 -3.29 3.02 31.02
C LYS A 7 -3.20 3.64 29.62
N ILE A 8 -2.24 3.18 28.79
CA ILE A 8 -2.14 3.63 27.40
C ILE A 8 -3.41 3.28 26.62
N LEU A 9 -3.88 2.04 26.71
CA LEU A 9 -5.10 1.61 26.02
C LEU A 9 -6.35 2.35 26.51
N GLU A 10 -6.49 2.55 27.82
CA GLU A 10 -7.58 3.35 28.41
C GLU A 10 -7.58 4.78 27.86
N GLN A 11 -6.41 5.43 27.75
CA GLN A 11 -6.29 6.77 27.16
C GLN A 11 -6.71 6.81 25.69
N LEU A 12 -6.36 5.77 24.90
CA LEU A 12 -6.73 5.68 23.49
C LEU A 12 -8.23 5.37 23.29
N ASP A 13 -8.83 4.58 24.18
CA ASP A 13 -10.24 4.19 24.05
C ASP A 13 -11.22 5.25 24.56
N THR A 14 -10.85 6.02 25.57
CA THR A 14 -11.70 7.12 26.07
C THR A 14 -11.74 8.32 25.13
N GLY A 15 -10.85 8.38 24.17
CA GLY A 15 -10.78 9.52 23.23
C GLY A 15 -10.53 10.85 23.94
N THR A 16 -10.06 10.83 25.20
CA THR A 16 -9.85 12.03 26.01
C THR A 16 -9.04 13.05 25.22
N PRO A 17 -9.45 14.33 25.14
CA PRO A 17 -8.65 15.35 24.53
C PRO A 17 -7.32 15.41 25.27
N ALA A 18 -6.31 14.74 24.75
CA ALA A 18 -4.96 14.93 25.28
C ALA A 18 -4.45 16.28 24.80
N GLU A 19 -3.51 16.84 25.56
CA GLU A 19 -2.75 18.00 25.14
C GLU A 19 -2.26 17.86 23.70
N ALA A 20 -2.23 18.95 22.97
CA ALA A 20 -1.70 18.95 21.61
C ALA A 20 -0.25 18.41 21.63
N GLY A 21 0.07 17.49 20.72
CA GLY A 21 1.42 16.96 20.58
C GLY A 21 1.54 15.45 20.76
N VAL A 22 2.78 14.99 20.81
CA VAL A 22 3.13 13.57 20.96
C VAL A 22 2.95 13.14 22.41
N PRO A 23 2.19 12.07 22.70
CA PRO A 23 2.08 11.56 24.07
C PRO A 23 3.42 11.14 24.64
N GLY A 24 3.65 11.39 25.94
CA GLY A 24 4.90 11.03 26.60
C GLY A 24 5.23 9.53 26.53
N TRP A 25 4.23 8.64 26.61
CA TRP A 25 4.44 7.20 26.43
C TRP A 25 4.92 6.85 25.01
N GLN A 26 4.50 7.60 23.98
CA GLN A 26 4.94 7.39 22.60
C GLN A 26 6.40 7.82 22.43
N GLN A 27 6.81 8.96 23.01
CA GLN A 27 8.22 9.39 23.04
C GLN A 27 9.10 8.34 23.75
N GLN A 28 8.68 7.86 24.92
CA GLN A 28 9.41 6.80 25.64
C GLN A 28 9.53 5.51 24.82
N SER A 29 8.51 5.17 24.02
CA SER A 29 8.54 3.99 23.16
C SER A 29 9.58 4.06 22.05
N TRP A 30 10.02 5.27 21.64
CA TRP A 30 11.10 5.46 20.67
C TRP A 30 12.48 5.24 21.30
N GLU A 31 12.61 5.57 22.60
CA GLU A 31 13.86 5.39 23.35
C GLU A 31 14.10 3.92 23.72
N ASP A 32 13.02 3.18 24.07
CA ASP A 32 13.06 1.76 24.46
C ASP A 32 12.03 0.94 23.66
N PRO A 33 12.27 0.70 22.36
CA PRO A 33 11.33 -0.05 21.50
C PRO A 33 11.15 -1.49 21.93
N ASP A 34 12.20 -2.14 22.45
CA ASP A 34 12.17 -3.54 22.86
C ASP A 34 11.40 -3.72 24.16
N GLY A 35 11.65 -2.87 25.15
CA GLY A 35 10.86 -2.86 26.39
C GLY A 35 9.39 -2.55 26.11
N PHE A 36 9.11 -1.67 25.17
CA PHE A 36 7.74 -1.36 24.76
C PHE A 36 7.05 -2.54 24.09
N ALA A 37 7.71 -3.20 23.11
CA ALA A 37 7.18 -4.37 22.43
C ALA A 37 6.92 -5.53 23.41
N ASN A 38 7.82 -5.77 24.37
CA ASN A 38 7.62 -6.78 25.40
C ASN A 38 6.42 -6.47 26.31
N ALA A 39 6.24 -5.21 26.71
CA ALA A 39 5.08 -4.79 27.52
C ALA A 39 3.77 -4.97 26.75
N LEU A 40 3.75 -4.61 25.44
CA LEU A 40 2.59 -4.85 24.58
C LEU A 40 2.32 -6.34 24.40
N ALA A 41 3.33 -7.18 24.24
CA ALA A 41 3.18 -8.64 24.12
C ALA A 41 2.50 -9.25 25.35
N VAL A 42 2.91 -8.82 26.55
CA VAL A 42 2.28 -9.24 27.80
C VAL A 42 0.81 -8.82 27.87
N ALA A 43 0.51 -7.57 27.51
CA ALA A 43 -0.86 -7.06 27.48
C ALA A 43 -1.71 -7.73 26.39
N HIS A 44 -1.09 -8.15 25.30
CA HIS A 44 -1.76 -8.82 24.18
C HIS A 44 -2.32 -10.19 24.55
N VAL A 45 -1.68 -10.91 25.44
CA VAL A 45 -2.07 -12.30 25.76
C VAL A 45 -3.49 -12.38 26.33
N GLY A 46 -3.91 -11.43 27.15
CA GLY A 46 -5.27 -11.37 27.72
C GLY A 46 -5.75 -12.74 28.19
N LYS A 47 -7.01 -13.11 27.83
CA LYS A 47 -7.61 -14.42 28.13
C LYS A 47 -7.33 -15.49 27.05
N GLY A 48 -6.52 -15.19 26.04
CA GLY A 48 -6.23 -16.08 24.90
C GLY A 48 -5.04 -17.01 25.16
N ALA A 49 -4.79 -17.93 24.21
CA ALA A 49 -3.57 -18.74 24.24
C ALA A 49 -2.33 -17.83 24.13
N PRO A 50 -1.22 -18.18 24.82
CA PRO A 50 -0.01 -17.35 24.81
C PRO A 50 0.60 -17.26 23.42
N LEU A 51 1.31 -16.15 23.17
CA LEU A 51 2.18 -16.02 22.01
C LEU A 51 3.35 -17.01 22.15
N LYS A 52 3.74 -17.66 21.05
CA LYS A 52 5.00 -18.41 20.98
C LYS A 52 6.16 -17.51 20.65
N SER A 53 5.92 -16.45 19.90
CA SER A 53 6.97 -15.47 19.56
C SER A 53 7.46 -14.71 20.79
N ARG A 54 8.76 -14.40 20.79
CA ARG A 54 9.43 -13.61 21.82
C ARG A 54 10.33 -12.58 21.17
N ALA A 55 10.12 -11.31 21.50
CA ALA A 55 10.90 -10.20 20.97
C ALA A 55 12.41 -10.43 21.11
N GLY A 56 13.16 -10.20 20.05
CA GLY A 56 14.61 -10.37 19.99
C GLY A 56 15.09 -11.83 20.01
N GLN A 57 14.20 -12.83 20.01
CA GLN A 57 14.59 -14.24 20.11
C GLN A 57 14.09 -15.08 18.92
N HIS A 58 12.79 -15.22 18.77
CA HIS A 58 12.18 -16.07 17.74
C HIS A 58 10.71 -15.73 17.50
N TYR A 59 10.19 -16.07 16.31
CA TYR A 59 8.85 -15.74 15.87
C TYR A 59 8.17 -16.92 15.18
N ASP A 60 7.07 -17.44 15.75
CA ASP A 60 6.20 -18.45 15.14
C ASP A 60 4.92 -17.76 14.63
N PHE A 61 4.99 -17.19 13.41
CA PHE A 61 3.88 -16.45 12.82
C PHE A 61 2.65 -17.31 12.59
N PHE A 62 2.82 -18.55 12.13
CA PHE A 62 1.67 -19.42 11.89
C PHE A 62 0.91 -19.71 13.18
N HIS A 63 1.65 -19.99 14.27
CA HIS A 63 1.01 -20.16 15.57
C HIS A 63 0.32 -18.89 16.03
N ASP A 64 1.00 -17.75 16.00
CA ASP A 64 0.53 -16.53 16.64
C ASP A 64 -0.59 -15.83 15.84
N LEU A 65 -0.59 -15.97 14.51
CA LEU A 65 -1.62 -15.39 13.65
C LEU A 65 -2.83 -16.32 13.45
N VAL A 66 -2.65 -17.65 13.54
CA VAL A 66 -3.68 -18.61 13.14
C VAL A 66 -4.01 -19.62 14.24
N VAL A 67 -3.02 -20.47 14.64
CA VAL A 67 -3.28 -21.65 15.48
C VAL A 67 -3.88 -21.28 16.84
N ARG A 68 -3.36 -20.24 17.49
CA ARG A 68 -3.86 -19.78 18.79
C ARG A 68 -5.32 -19.34 18.81
N HIS A 69 -5.90 -19.07 17.63
CA HIS A 69 -7.29 -18.64 17.47
C HIS A 69 -8.20 -19.75 16.94
N ALA A 70 -7.63 -20.89 16.49
CA ALA A 70 -8.36 -21.95 15.81
C ALA A 70 -9.37 -22.73 16.67
N ASN A 71 -9.17 -22.74 17.98
CA ASN A 71 -10.10 -23.40 18.92
C ASN A 71 -11.28 -22.48 19.31
N THR A 72 -11.59 -21.51 18.47
CA THR A 72 -12.68 -20.55 18.69
C THR A 72 -13.53 -20.47 17.42
N ASP A 73 -14.79 -20.03 17.54
CA ASP A 73 -15.67 -19.79 16.39
C ASP A 73 -15.39 -18.45 15.67
N LYS A 74 -14.18 -17.87 15.90
CA LYS A 74 -13.80 -16.60 15.31
C LYS A 74 -13.53 -16.71 13.83
N ILE A 75 -13.85 -15.63 13.15
CA ILE A 75 -13.67 -15.47 11.71
C ILE A 75 -12.37 -14.69 11.46
N ALA A 76 -11.51 -15.21 10.58
CA ALA A 76 -10.29 -14.54 10.16
C ALA A 76 -10.54 -13.56 9.01
N LEU A 77 -11.41 -13.95 8.07
CA LEU A 77 -11.73 -13.15 6.89
C LEU A 77 -13.22 -13.22 6.57
N ARG A 78 -13.79 -12.06 6.25
CA ARG A 78 -15.03 -11.91 5.50
C ARG A 78 -14.70 -11.15 4.22
N ALA A 79 -14.88 -11.75 3.07
CA ALA A 79 -14.69 -11.11 1.78
C ALA A 79 -16.00 -11.10 1.01
N TYR A 80 -16.36 -9.96 0.44
CA TYR A 80 -17.55 -9.87 -0.39
C TYR A 80 -17.20 -10.22 -1.84
N ASP A 81 -18.02 -11.06 -2.43
CA ASP A 81 -17.96 -11.41 -3.86
C ASP A 81 -19.29 -11.03 -4.53
N LYS A 82 -19.24 -10.34 -5.66
CA LYS A 82 -20.44 -9.86 -6.37
C LYS A 82 -21.42 -10.96 -6.77
N ARG A 83 -20.94 -12.19 -6.96
CA ARG A 83 -21.74 -13.33 -7.42
C ARG A 83 -22.18 -14.21 -6.27
N ALA A 84 -21.29 -14.44 -5.32
CA ALA A 84 -21.48 -15.40 -4.24
C ALA A 84 -21.87 -14.76 -2.89
N GLY A 85 -21.86 -13.42 -2.78
CA GLY A 85 -22.07 -12.70 -1.53
C GLY A 85 -20.91 -12.84 -0.56
N TRP A 86 -21.17 -12.75 0.74
CA TRP A 86 -20.16 -12.85 1.77
C TRP A 86 -19.53 -14.24 1.85
N GLN A 87 -18.23 -14.31 1.57
CA GLN A 87 -17.40 -15.48 1.79
C GLN A 87 -16.75 -15.39 3.17
N VAL A 88 -16.81 -16.45 3.95
CA VAL A 88 -16.34 -16.46 5.33
C VAL A 88 -15.29 -17.54 5.52
N LEU A 89 -14.16 -17.19 6.14
CA LEU A 89 -13.10 -18.11 6.52
C LEU A 89 -12.83 -18.01 8.02
N GLY A 90 -13.19 -19.06 8.77
CA GLY A 90 -12.90 -19.17 10.19
C GLY A 90 -11.44 -19.53 10.46
N TYR A 91 -10.90 -19.19 11.64
CA TYR A 91 -9.53 -19.53 12.01
C TYR A 91 -9.25 -21.04 12.02
N LYS A 92 -10.20 -21.87 12.42
CA LYS A 92 -10.09 -23.34 12.36
C LYS A 92 -9.90 -23.82 10.93
N GLN A 93 -10.75 -23.36 10.03
CA GLN A 93 -10.68 -23.70 8.60
C GLN A 93 -9.36 -23.21 7.99
N LEU A 94 -8.94 -21.97 8.35
CA LEU A 94 -7.67 -21.40 7.92
C LEU A 94 -6.49 -22.27 8.36
N GLN A 95 -6.45 -22.70 9.63
CA GLN A 95 -5.41 -23.59 10.13
C GLN A 95 -5.36 -24.91 9.35
N GLU A 96 -6.51 -25.57 9.18
CA GLU A 96 -6.57 -26.87 8.50
C GLU A 96 -6.15 -26.77 7.03
N GLN A 97 -6.68 -25.78 6.30
CA GLN A 97 -6.38 -25.62 4.88
C GLN A 97 -4.94 -25.16 4.64
N ALA A 98 -4.43 -24.24 5.46
CA ALA A 98 -3.04 -23.79 5.37
C ALA A 98 -2.06 -24.93 5.68
N SER A 99 -2.31 -25.76 6.69
CA SER A 99 -1.46 -26.91 7.01
C SER A 99 -1.43 -27.95 5.87
N ARG A 100 -2.58 -28.24 5.26
CA ARG A 100 -2.66 -29.12 4.08
C ARG A 100 -1.85 -28.54 2.91
N ARG A 101 -2.01 -27.26 2.64
CA ARG A 101 -1.29 -26.56 1.56
C ARG A 101 0.21 -26.51 1.84
N ALA A 102 0.63 -26.28 3.07
CA ALA A 102 2.03 -26.31 3.49
C ALA A 102 2.67 -27.70 3.24
N THR A 103 1.93 -28.78 3.57
CA THR A 103 2.37 -30.15 3.27
C THR A 103 2.54 -30.38 1.76
N GLU A 104 1.57 -29.94 0.95
CA GLU A 104 1.66 -30.09 -0.51
C GLU A 104 2.82 -29.28 -1.10
N TRP A 105 3.03 -28.07 -0.62
CA TRP A 105 4.13 -27.21 -1.08
C TRP A 105 5.51 -27.77 -0.71
N THR A 106 5.65 -28.33 0.48
CA THR A 106 6.89 -29.01 0.88
C THR A 106 7.19 -30.21 -0.02
N GLN A 107 6.17 -30.97 -0.42
CA GLN A 107 6.31 -32.08 -1.39
C GLN A 107 6.73 -31.58 -2.80
N GLN A 108 6.39 -30.34 -3.14
CA GLN A 108 6.78 -29.67 -4.40
C GLN A 108 8.13 -28.93 -4.27
N GLY A 109 8.82 -29.05 -3.15
CA GLY A 109 10.17 -28.52 -2.94
C GLY A 109 10.24 -27.15 -2.26
N VAL A 110 9.11 -26.58 -1.79
CA VAL A 110 9.15 -25.36 -0.98
C VAL A 110 9.82 -25.64 0.34
N LYS A 111 10.84 -24.86 0.67
CA LYS A 111 11.63 -24.97 1.91
C LYS A 111 11.60 -23.64 2.66
N ALA A 112 12.01 -23.66 3.92
CA ALA A 112 12.24 -22.43 4.69
C ALA A 112 13.22 -21.52 3.94
N GLY A 113 12.92 -20.24 3.87
CA GLY A 113 13.67 -19.23 3.13
C GLY A 113 13.41 -19.19 1.61
N ALA A 114 12.66 -20.15 1.03
CA ALA A 114 12.28 -20.11 -0.38
C ALA A 114 11.41 -18.88 -0.67
N LYS A 115 11.68 -18.19 -1.77
CA LYS A 115 10.89 -17.02 -2.21
C LYS A 115 9.59 -17.50 -2.85
N VAL A 116 8.47 -17.29 -2.18
CA VAL A 116 7.13 -17.64 -2.67
C VAL A 116 6.36 -16.35 -2.99
N CYS A 117 6.01 -16.17 -4.25
CA CYS A 117 5.16 -15.06 -4.68
C CYS A 117 3.69 -15.47 -4.68
N LEU A 118 2.85 -14.76 -3.94
CA LEU A 118 1.40 -14.94 -3.88
C LEU A 118 0.74 -13.98 -4.86
N VAL A 119 0.25 -14.50 -5.98
CA VAL A 119 -0.48 -13.71 -6.99
C VAL A 119 -1.97 -13.97 -6.83
N TYR A 120 -2.63 -13.17 -6.01
CA TYR A 120 -4.04 -13.34 -5.66
C TYR A 120 -4.73 -11.99 -5.46
N SER A 121 -6.03 -11.94 -5.74
CA SER A 121 -6.90 -10.94 -5.13
C SER A 121 -7.04 -11.20 -3.62
N VAL A 122 -7.44 -10.17 -2.87
CA VAL A 122 -7.68 -10.35 -1.43
C VAL A 122 -8.91 -11.24 -1.24
N GLY A 123 -8.71 -12.37 -0.59
CA GLY A 123 -9.76 -13.39 -0.40
C GLY A 123 -9.23 -14.61 0.34
N ASN A 124 -10.06 -15.66 0.39
CA ASN A 124 -9.74 -16.89 1.11
C ASN A 124 -8.44 -17.53 0.62
N GLU A 125 -8.22 -17.59 -0.69
CA GLU A 125 -7.05 -18.23 -1.31
C GLU A 125 -5.75 -17.49 -0.95
N LEU A 126 -5.77 -16.15 -0.96
CA LEU A 126 -4.63 -15.35 -0.49
C LEU A 126 -4.31 -15.69 0.96
N LEU A 127 -5.31 -15.67 1.85
CA LEU A 127 -5.09 -15.85 3.27
C LEU A 127 -4.61 -17.25 3.63
N ILE A 128 -5.17 -18.28 2.97
CA ILE A 128 -4.75 -19.68 3.13
C ILE A 128 -3.30 -19.85 2.63
N SER A 129 -2.98 -19.27 1.47
CA SER A 129 -1.62 -19.34 0.89
C SER A 129 -0.60 -18.59 1.73
N LEU A 130 -0.94 -17.42 2.25
CA LEU A 130 -0.10 -16.66 3.17
C LEU A 130 0.19 -17.47 4.44
N ALA A 131 -0.85 -18.02 5.06
CA ALA A 131 -0.70 -18.84 6.26
C ALA A 131 0.12 -20.13 5.99
N ALA A 132 -0.05 -20.75 4.81
CA ALA A 132 0.76 -21.90 4.41
C ALA A 132 2.25 -21.53 4.20
N ALA A 133 2.53 -20.40 3.58
CA ALA A 133 3.89 -19.90 3.39
C ALA A 133 4.57 -19.62 4.74
N LEU A 134 3.86 -18.97 5.67
CA LEU A 134 4.35 -18.73 7.02
C LEU A 134 4.57 -20.05 7.80
N CYS A 135 3.72 -21.04 7.57
CA CYS A 135 3.84 -22.36 8.18
C CYS A 135 5.11 -23.09 7.71
N VAL A 136 5.45 -23.03 6.42
CA VAL A 136 6.66 -23.62 5.84
C VAL A 136 7.93 -22.83 6.20
N GLY A 137 7.80 -21.54 6.50
CA GLY A 137 8.94 -20.64 6.70
C GLY A 137 9.43 -19.99 5.42
N ALA A 138 8.58 -19.85 4.42
CA ALA A 138 8.94 -19.19 3.16
C ALA A 138 9.10 -17.69 3.33
N CYS A 139 9.95 -17.09 2.48
CA CYS A 139 10.04 -15.65 2.29
C CYS A 139 8.94 -15.20 1.31
N VAL A 140 7.92 -14.52 1.81
CA VAL A 140 6.69 -14.24 1.08
C VAL A 140 6.78 -12.94 0.29
N SER A 141 6.25 -12.95 -0.92
CA SER A 141 5.90 -11.72 -1.65
C SER A 141 4.42 -11.76 -2.04
N PHE A 142 3.80 -10.60 -2.16
CA PHE A 142 2.41 -10.48 -2.56
C PHE A 142 2.29 -9.54 -3.76
N LEU A 143 1.55 -9.99 -4.78
CA LEU A 143 1.20 -9.18 -5.95
C LEU A 143 -0.30 -9.32 -6.24
N PRO A 144 -1.05 -8.22 -6.31
CA PRO A 144 -2.42 -8.27 -6.81
C PRO A 144 -2.43 -8.65 -8.29
N PRO A 145 -3.39 -9.44 -8.78
CA PRO A 145 -3.45 -9.90 -10.16
C PRO A 145 -3.97 -8.79 -11.10
N THR A 146 -3.16 -7.78 -11.31
CA THR A 146 -3.46 -6.63 -12.17
C THR A 146 -3.09 -6.90 -13.64
N GLY A 147 -2.37 -6.02 -14.33
CA GLY A 147 -1.97 -6.22 -15.72
C GLY A 147 -0.76 -7.16 -15.90
N ARG A 148 -0.68 -7.85 -17.04
CA ARG A 148 0.42 -8.79 -17.36
C ARG A 148 1.80 -8.16 -17.20
N ARG A 149 1.99 -6.95 -17.72
CA ARG A 149 3.29 -6.25 -17.66
C ARG A 149 3.66 -5.86 -16.24
N PHE A 150 2.68 -5.41 -15.44
CA PHE A 150 2.88 -5.09 -14.04
C PHE A 150 3.39 -6.31 -13.26
N ILE A 151 2.76 -7.47 -13.47
CA ILE A 151 3.15 -8.73 -12.82
C ILE A 151 4.52 -9.20 -13.32
N ALA A 152 4.73 -9.28 -14.64
CA ALA A 152 5.97 -9.79 -15.23
C ALA A 152 7.21 -9.00 -14.77
N LYS A 153 7.12 -7.65 -14.74
CA LYS A 153 8.22 -6.79 -14.28
C LYS A 153 8.59 -7.06 -12.83
N ARG A 154 7.58 -7.22 -11.97
CA ARG A 154 7.79 -7.47 -10.54
C ARG A 154 8.25 -8.90 -10.25
N LEU A 155 7.75 -9.88 -10.97
CA LEU A 155 8.26 -11.25 -10.88
C LEU A 155 9.73 -11.33 -11.35
N ALA A 156 10.10 -10.63 -12.42
CA ALA A 156 11.49 -10.57 -12.87
C ALA A 156 12.40 -9.93 -11.81
N ALA A 157 11.96 -8.84 -11.16
CA ALA A 157 12.73 -8.19 -10.08
C ALA A 157 12.81 -9.03 -8.81
N LEU A 158 11.76 -9.80 -8.49
CA LEU A 158 11.70 -10.67 -7.32
C LEU A 158 12.55 -11.94 -7.50
N GLY A 159 12.55 -12.53 -8.70
CA GLY A 159 13.13 -13.85 -8.96
C GLY A 159 12.57 -14.92 -8.02
N PRO A 160 11.26 -15.22 -8.05
CA PRO A 160 10.65 -16.16 -7.11
C PRO A 160 11.10 -17.60 -7.41
N ASP A 161 11.29 -18.40 -6.37
CA ASP A 161 11.49 -19.84 -6.53
C ASP A 161 10.16 -20.53 -6.89
N HIS A 162 9.07 -20.04 -6.29
CA HIS A 162 7.72 -20.57 -6.50
C HIS A 162 6.68 -19.44 -6.57
N ILE A 163 5.58 -19.72 -7.28
CA ILE A 163 4.43 -18.83 -7.42
C ILE A 163 3.16 -19.57 -7.05
N ALA A 164 2.34 -19.00 -6.19
CA ALA A 164 1.01 -19.50 -5.89
C ALA A 164 -0.04 -18.54 -6.48
N THR A 165 -1.00 -19.11 -7.21
CA THR A 165 -2.03 -18.35 -7.94
C THR A 165 -3.27 -19.19 -8.20
N GLU A 166 -4.35 -18.57 -8.62
CA GLU A 166 -5.56 -19.25 -9.08
C GLU A 166 -5.45 -19.61 -10.57
N PRO A 167 -6.12 -20.71 -11.01
CA PRO A 167 -6.02 -21.19 -12.39
C PRO A 167 -6.37 -20.14 -13.46
N HIS A 168 -7.34 -19.27 -13.18
CA HIS A 168 -7.76 -18.22 -14.11
C HIS A 168 -6.75 -17.08 -14.27
N GLN A 169 -5.78 -16.96 -13.35
CA GLN A 169 -4.74 -15.94 -13.35
C GLN A 169 -3.45 -16.41 -14.05
N LEU A 170 -3.35 -17.66 -14.47
CA LEU A 170 -2.15 -18.22 -15.11
C LEU A 170 -1.70 -17.43 -16.35
N LEU A 171 -2.64 -16.83 -17.08
CA LEU A 171 -2.33 -15.98 -18.24
C LEU A 171 -1.53 -14.71 -17.90
N LEU A 172 -1.49 -14.31 -16.62
CA LEU A 172 -0.68 -13.20 -16.15
C LEU A 172 0.78 -13.58 -15.93
N LEU A 173 1.11 -14.89 -15.90
CA LEU A 173 2.40 -15.44 -15.50
C LEU A 173 3.25 -15.92 -16.67
N GLU A 174 3.03 -15.38 -17.87
CA GLU A 174 3.79 -15.75 -19.06
C GLU A 174 5.30 -15.73 -18.80
N GLY A 175 5.95 -16.87 -19.05
CA GLY A 175 7.38 -17.08 -18.79
C GLY A 175 7.74 -17.57 -17.37
N PHE A 176 6.74 -17.69 -16.48
CA PHE A 176 6.93 -18.15 -15.10
C PHE A 176 6.11 -19.39 -14.75
N GLU A 177 5.54 -20.06 -15.74
CA GLU A 177 4.59 -21.19 -15.55
C GLU A 177 5.21 -22.37 -14.79
N LYS A 178 6.54 -22.55 -14.95
CA LYS A 178 7.29 -23.66 -14.30
C LYS A 178 7.43 -23.50 -12.79
N GLN A 179 7.33 -22.26 -12.27
CA GLN A 179 7.38 -21.96 -10.85
C GLN A 179 6.03 -22.10 -10.15
N VAL A 180 4.94 -22.33 -10.89
CA VAL A 180 3.59 -22.33 -10.33
C VAL A 180 3.34 -23.60 -9.50
N LEU A 181 3.01 -23.39 -8.24
CA LEU A 181 2.64 -24.44 -7.30
C LEU A 181 1.25 -24.99 -7.62
N GLN A 182 1.15 -26.31 -7.58
CA GLN A 182 -0.11 -27.01 -7.74
C GLN A 182 -0.78 -27.23 -6.38
N HIS A 183 -2.09 -27.00 -6.32
CA HIS A 183 -2.87 -27.30 -5.13
C HIS A 183 -3.92 -28.37 -5.43
N LYS A 184 -3.81 -29.53 -4.76
CA LYS A 184 -4.69 -30.70 -4.99
C LYS A 184 -5.58 -31.01 -3.79
N GLY A 185 -5.46 -30.28 -2.67
CA GLY A 185 -6.24 -30.49 -1.46
C GLY A 185 -5.97 -31.81 -0.72
N LYS A 186 -4.86 -32.49 -1.03
CA LYS A 186 -4.52 -33.85 -0.52
C LYS A 186 -3.46 -33.85 0.59
N GLY A 187 -2.96 -32.71 1.00
CA GLY A 187 -1.94 -32.61 2.05
C GLY A 187 -2.45 -33.03 3.43
N SER A 188 -1.55 -33.43 4.30
CA SER A 188 -1.87 -33.71 5.73
C SER A 188 -2.23 -32.39 6.44
N PRO A 189 -3.23 -32.38 7.32
CA PRO A 189 -3.52 -31.22 8.16
C PRO A 189 -2.52 -31.04 9.32
N ALA A 190 -1.71 -32.05 9.61
CA ALA A 190 -0.68 -31.98 10.63
C ALA A 190 0.62 -31.47 10.01
N PHE A 191 1.06 -30.30 10.43
CA PHE A 191 2.31 -29.67 10.01
C PHE A 191 2.96 -28.93 11.19
N THR A 192 4.27 -29.06 11.34
CA THR A 192 5.03 -28.30 12.34
C THR A 192 5.44 -26.97 11.75
N SER A 193 5.01 -25.88 12.36
CA SER A 193 5.32 -24.54 11.87
C SER A 193 6.81 -24.20 12.01
N HIS A 194 7.29 -23.41 11.05
CA HIS A 194 8.62 -22.82 11.09
C HIS A 194 8.69 -21.72 12.17
N THR A 195 9.87 -21.60 12.77
CA THR A 195 10.19 -20.56 13.75
C THR A 195 11.27 -19.66 13.18
N TYR A 196 10.91 -18.43 12.84
CA TYR A 196 11.81 -17.43 12.25
C TYR A 196 12.75 -16.84 13.30
N LYS A 197 13.98 -16.53 12.88
CA LYS A 197 14.94 -15.73 13.66
C LYS A 197 14.62 -14.24 13.49
N PRO A 198 15.06 -13.35 14.41
CA PRO A 198 14.75 -11.91 14.34
C PRO A 198 15.06 -11.25 12.99
N VAL A 199 16.24 -11.51 12.45
CA VAL A 199 16.71 -10.92 11.19
C VAL A 199 16.40 -11.77 9.96
N GLU A 200 15.68 -12.89 10.13
CA GLU A 200 15.30 -13.74 9.00
C GLU A 200 14.27 -13.02 8.12
N PRO A 201 14.45 -13.00 6.79
CA PRO A 201 13.48 -12.40 5.89
C PRO A 201 12.15 -13.15 5.94
N LEU A 202 11.11 -12.48 6.42
CA LEU A 202 9.73 -12.96 6.37
C LEU A 202 9.14 -12.73 5.00
N GLY A 203 9.54 -11.64 4.34
CA GLY A 203 9.01 -11.29 3.03
C GLY A 203 9.95 -10.38 2.23
N LEU A 204 9.68 -10.33 0.92
CA LEU A 204 10.21 -9.37 -0.03
C LEU A 204 9.02 -8.60 -0.59
N LEU A 205 8.80 -7.38 -0.11
CA LEU A 205 7.58 -6.62 -0.38
C LEU A 205 7.86 -5.42 -1.27
N PHE A 206 6.95 -5.19 -2.20
CA PHE A 206 6.97 -4.02 -3.05
C PHE A 206 6.33 -2.85 -2.31
N SER A 207 7.16 -1.95 -1.80
CA SER A 207 6.66 -0.75 -1.13
C SER A 207 6.62 0.43 -2.10
N PRO A 208 5.43 0.94 -2.44
CA PRO A 208 5.31 2.13 -3.28
C PRO A 208 5.90 3.38 -2.64
N LEU A 209 6.20 3.36 -1.34
CA LEU A 209 6.77 4.51 -0.62
C LEU A 209 8.29 4.62 -0.79
N VAL A 210 8.96 3.49 -0.98
CA VAL A 210 10.43 3.41 -0.92
C VAL A 210 11.04 3.31 -2.31
N GLU A 211 10.46 2.50 -3.18
CA GLU A 211 11.08 2.14 -4.46
C GLU A 211 10.08 2.17 -5.62
N PRO A 212 10.06 3.25 -6.40
CA PRO A 212 9.18 3.37 -7.56
C PRO A 212 9.53 2.39 -8.69
N SER A 213 10.81 1.96 -8.78
CA SER A 213 11.30 1.10 -9.87
C SER A 213 10.81 -0.33 -9.78
N GLY A 214 10.17 -0.71 -8.68
CA GLY A 214 9.64 -2.04 -8.48
C GLY A 214 10.64 -3.05 -7.92
N THR A 215 11.72 -2.59 -7.25
CA THR A 215 12.59 -3.48 -6.49
C THR A 215 11.96 -3.85 -5.15
N PRO A 216 11.81 -5.14 -4.81
CA PRO A 216 11.22 -5.53 -3.54
C PRO A 216 12.18 -5.25 -2.38
N ALA A 217 11.62 -4.78 -1.25
CA ALA A 217 12.35 -4.53 -0.02
C ALA A 217 12.15 -5.68 0.97
N PRO A 218 13.19 -6.11 1.70
CA PRO A 218 13.07 -7.15 2.70
C PRO A 218 12.27 -6.65 3.91
N LEU A 219 11.36 -7.50 4.40
CA LEU A 219 10.71 -7.38 5.68
C LEU A 219 11.24 -8.48 6.58
N VAL A 220 11.93 -8.12 7.67
CA VAL A 220 12.42 -9.10 8.64
C VAL A 220 11.33 -9.50 9.64
N ALA A 221 11.47 -10.69 10.21
CA ALA A 221 10.48 -11.27 11.10
C ALA A 221 10.20 -10.39 12.34
N GLU A 222 11.23 -9.82 12.93
CA GLU A 222 11.07 -8.94 14.10
C GLU A 222 10.24 -7.70 13.79
N ASP A 223 10.50 -7.03 12.66
CA ASP A 223 9.76 -5.82 12.26
C ASP A 223 8.30 -6.13 11.96
N ALA A 224 8.03 -7.25 11.26
CA ALA A 224 6.68 -7.70 10.97
C ALA A 224 5.87 -7.98 12.23
N TRP A 225 6.48 -8.68 13.19
CA TRP A 225 5.82 -9.01 14.46
C TRP A 225 5.59 -7.77 15.31
N ARG A 226 6.59 -6.90 15.43
CA ARG A 226 6.51 -5.63 16.17
C ARG A 226 5.43 -4.73 15.58
N GLY A 227 5.42 -4.58 14.25
CA GLY A 227 4.39 -3.81 13.53
C GLY A 227 2.99 -4.35 13.78
N ALA A 228 2.79 -5.66 13.61
CA ALA A 228 1.49 -6.29 13.84
C ALA A 228 0.99 -6.10 15.29
N LEU A 229 1.91 -6.18 16.26
CA LEU A 229 1.59 -5.99 17.68
C LEU A 229 1.18 -4.56 17.99
N VAL A 230 1.97 -3.58 17.54
CA VAL A 230 1.70 -2.14 17.75
C VAL A 230 0.42 -1.73 17.01
N ASP A 231 0.31 -2.09 15.75
CA ASP A 231 -0.83 -1.68 14.93
C ASP A 231 -2.12 -2.33 15.39
N GLY A 232 -2.09 -3.62 15.69
CA GLY A 232 -3.28 -4.33 16.17
C GLY A 232 -3.83 -3.77 17.49
N LEU A 233 -2.96 -3.43 18.43
CA LEU A 233 -3.34 -2.92 19.75
C LEU A 233 -3.59 -1.41 19.76
N LEU A 234 -2.66 -0.63 19.23
CA LEU A 234 -2.65 0.82 19.43
C LEU A 234 -3.23 1.57 18.23
N THR A 235 -2.76 1.25 17.02
CA THR A 235 -3.18 1.98 15.82
C THR A 235 -4.64 1.68 15.48
N PHE A 236 -5.00 0.39 15.39
CA PHE A 236 -6.36 -0.05 15.03
C PHE A 236 -7.21 -0.48 16.23
N GLY A 237 -6.63 -0.62 17.42
CA GLY A 237 -7.34 -0.94 18.67
C GLY A 237 -8.23 -2.17 18.57
N LEU A 238 -7.76 -3.21 17.88
CA LEU A 238 -8.55 -4.41 17.61
C LEU A 238 -8.64 -5.33 18.81
N GLY A 239 -9.86 -5.76 19.12
CA GLY A 239 -10.15 -6.90 19.97
C GLY A 239 -10.39 -8.17 19.16
N ALA A 240 -10.35 -9.31 19.84
CA ALA A 240 -10.62 -10.60 19.21
C ALA A 240 -12.07 -10.68 18.68
N GLY A 241 -12.24 -11.02 17.40
CA GLY A 241 -13.53 -11.08 16.71
C GLY A 241 -14.06 -9.73 16.22
N GLU A 242 -13.38 -8.61 16.50
CA GLU A 242 -13.73 -7.29 15.93
C GLU A 242 -13.27 -7.18 14.48
N HIS A 243 -13.86 -6.26 13.72
CA HIS A 243 -13.60 -6.13 12.28
C HIS A 243 -12.73 -4.91 11.97
N LEU A 244 -11.75 -5.11 11.06
CA LEU A 244 -11.03 -4.05 10.38
C LEU A 244 -11.42 -4.04 8.91
N ALA A 245 -11.80 -2.89 8.37
CA ALA A 245 -12.13 -2.71 6.97
C ALA A 245 -11.36 -1.52 6.37
N ALA A 246 -10.88 -1.63 5.13
CA ALA A 246 -10.17 -0.56 4.46
C ALA A 246 -10.45 -0.57 2.93
N PRO A 247 -11.70 -0.36 2.48
CA PRO A 247 -12.04 -0.34 1.07
C PRO A 247 -11.30 0.76 0.33
N GLY A 248 -10.76 0.44 -0.85
CA GLY A 248 -10.01 1.39 -1.68
C GLY A 248 -8.55 1.62 -1.26
N TYR A 249 -8.09 1.00 -0.18
CA TYR A 249 -6.66 1.00 0.15
C TYR A 249 -5.87 0.11 -0.81
N HIS A 250 -4.69 0.59 -1.19
CA HIS A 250 -3.88 -0.10 -2.20
C HIS A 250 -3.35 -1.45 -1.68
N PRO A 251 -3.60 -2.57 -2.39
CA PRO A 251 -3.24 -3.91 -1.90
C PRO A 251 -1.75 -4.07 -1.58
N LEU A 252 -0.85 -3.61 -2.44
CA LEU A 252 0.61 -3.73 -2.21
C LEU A 252 1.08 -2.97 -0.98
N GLN A 253 0.50 -1.79 -0.72
CA GLN A 253 0.97 -0.92 0.35
C GLN A 253 0.38 -1.30 1.71
N HIS A 254 -0.89 -1.69 1.74
CA HIS A 254 -1.61 -1.75 3.01
C HIS A 254 -1.96 -3.16 3.44
N VAL A 255 -2.39 -4.02 2.49
CA VAL A 255 -2.98 -5.32 2.84
C VAL A 255 -2.05 -6.20 3.68
N PRO A 256 -0.75 -6.38 3.39
CA PRO A 256 0.11 -7.22 4.22
C PRO A 256 0.11 -6.79 5.69
N ALA A 257 0.32 -5.50 5.96
CA ALA A 257 0.37 -4.98 7.33
C ALA A 257 -0.98 -5.05 8.04
N LEU A 258 -2.07 -4.70 7.33
CA LEU A 258 -3.43 -4.79 7.89
C LEU A 258 -3.82 -6.23 8.22
N LEU A 259 -3.46 -7.21 7.38
CA LEU A 259 -3.70 -8.63 7.66
C LEU A 259 -2.92 -9.09 8.89
N PHE A 260 -1.61 -8.79 8.97
CA PHE A 260 -0.80 -9.19 10.13
C PHE A 260 -1.34 -8.60 11.43
N ALA A 261 -1.69 -7.31 11.45
CA ALA A 261 -2.27 -6.64 12.61
C ALA A 261 -3.62 -7.28 13.02
N THR A 262 -4.48 -7.59 12.04
CA THR A 262 -5.80 -8.18 12.28
C THR A 262 -5.68 -9.61 12.82
N LEU A 263 -4.89 -10.44 12.15
CA LEU A 263 -4.75 -11.86 12.50
C LEU A 263 -4.07 -12.04 13.85
N LEU A 264 -3.04 -11.26 14.17
CA LEU A 264 -2.38 -11.33 15.47
C LEU A 264 -3.38 -11.09 16.62
N ARG A 265 -4.37 -10.23 16.41
CA ARG A 265 -5.42 -9.94 17.40
C ARG A 265 -6.54 -10.99 17.46
N GLY A 266 -6.58 -11.96 16.53
CA GLY A 266 -7.73 -12.85 16.39
C GLY A 266 -9.00 -12.09 15.97
N ALA A 267 -8.80 -10.98 15.29
CA ALA A 267 -9.84 -10.14 14.70
C ALA A 267 -10.20 -10.62 13.29
N THR A 268 -11.17 -10.00 12.66
CA THR A 268 -11.65 -10.32 11.32
C THR A 268 -11.24 -9.23 10.34
N TYR A 269 -10.56 -9.58 9.26
CA TYR A 269 -10.40 -8.67 8.14
C TYR A 269 -11.69 -8.68 7.30
N LEU A 270 -12.32 -7.51 7.18
CA LEU A 270 -13.52 -7.33 6.37
C LEU A 270 -13.11 -6.73 5.02
N HIS A 271 -13.06 -7.58 4.00
CA HIS A 271 -12.64 -7.16 2.66
C HIS A 271 -13.85 -6.78 1.82
N LEU A 272 -13.80 -5.57 1.29
CA LEU A 272 -14.73 -4.98 0.33
C LEU A 272 -13.91 -4.26 -0.74
N GLU A 273 -14.16 -4.54 -2.00
CA GLU A 273 -13.65 -3.69 -3.07
C GLU A 273 -14.39 -2.35 -3.07
N LEU A 274 -13.70 -1.26 -3.39
CA LEU A 274 -14.34 0.05 -3.48
C LEU A 274 -15.51 0.03 -4.46
N SER A 275 -15.35 -0.66 -5.59
CA SER A 275 -16.40 -0.82 -6.61
C SER A 275 -17.66 -1.53 -6.10
N ASP A 276 -17.55 -2.35 -5.05
CA ASP A 276 -18.72 -2.99 -4.44
C ASP A 276 -19.49 -2.00 -3.59
N VAL A 277 -18.75 -1.18 -2.84
CA VAL A 277 -19.33 -0.10 -2.01
C VAL A 277 -19.93 1.00 -2.90
N GLU A 278 -19.35 1.28 -4.07
CA GLU A 278 -19.93 2.21 -5.05
C GLU A 278 -21.31 1.75 -5.54
N VAL A 279 -21.47 0.45 -5.77
CA VAL A 279 -22.75 -0.14 -6.20
C VAL A 279 -23.74 -0.27 -5.03
N ASN A 280 -23.26 -0.71 -3.87
CA ASN A 280 -24.08 -0.88 -2.67
C ASN A 280 -23.37 -0.34 -1.42
N PRO A 281 -23.51 0.96 -1.11
CA PRO A 281 -22.88 1.57 0.06
C PRO A 281 -23.32 0.97 1.40
N ALA A 282 -24.46 0.26 1.45
CA ALA A 282 -24.95 -0.39 2.67
C ALA A 282 -24.05 -1.54 3.15
N LEU A 283 -23.27 -2.15 2.24
CA LEU A 283 -22.35 -3.25 2.59
C LEU A 283 -21.40 -2.89 3.74
N ILE A 284 -20.96 -1.64 3.82
CA ILE A 284 -20.06 -1.17 4.89
C ILE A 284 -20.73 -1.15 6.27
N THR A 285 -22.05 -1.17 6.31
CA THR A 285 -22.84 -1.11 7.56
C THR A 285 -23.43 -2.45 7.97
N GLU A 286 -23.29 -3.50 7.16
CA GLU A 286 -23.82 -4.84 7.46
C GLU A 286 -23.12 -5.50 8.65
N HIS A 287 -21.89 -5.10 8.95
CA HIS A 287 -21.13 -5.59 10.09
C HIS A 287 -20.63 -4.44 10.96
N PRO A 288 -20.50 -4.65 12.29
CA PRO A 288 -19.85 -3.66 13.14
C PRO A 288 -18.36 -3.57 12.76
N VAL A 289 -17.86 -2.36 12.56
CA VAL A 289 -16.47 -2.11 12.18
C VAL A 289 -15.74 -1.40 13.31
N ARG A 290 -14.72 -2.05 13.88
CA ARG A 290 -13.89 -1.42 14.92
C ARG A 290 -13.02 -0.33 14.35
N ALA A 291 -12.34 -0.62 13.22
CA ALA A 291 -11.45 0.30 12.54
C ALA A 291 -11.79 0.39 11.06
N LEU A 292 -12.15 1.58 10.58
CA LEU A 292 -12.45 1.84 9.18
C LEU A 292 -11.37 2.71 8.54
N GLY A 293 -10.64 2.15 7.58
CA GLY A 293 -9.76 2.92 6.71
C GLY A 293 -10.57 3.64 5.62
N VAL A 294 -10.41 4.95 5.51
CA VAL A 294 -11.19 5.79 4.59
C VAL A 294 -10.28 6.52 3.62
N THR A 295 -10.46 6.22 2.34
CA THR A 295 -9.85 6.98 1.24
C THR A 295 -10.77 8.11 0.80
N PRO A 296 -10.29 9.14 0.08
CA PRO A 296 -11.14 10.17 -0.52
C PRO A 296 -12.24 9.58 -1.41
N ALA A 297 -11.93 8.54 -2.17
CA ALA A 297 -12.90 7.88 -3.03
C ALA A 297 -14.02 7.21 -2.22
N LEU A 298 -13.68 6.46 -1.17
CA LEU A 298 -14.67 5.86 -0.27
C LEU A 298 -15.50 6.94 0.42
N ARG A 299 -14.86 8.01 0.92
CA ARG A 299 -15.54 9.18 1.51
C ARG A 299 -16.61 9.72 0.58
N ASP A 300 -16.26 9.97 -0.69
CA ASP A 300 -17.16 10.58 -1.67
C ASP A 300 -18.34 9.66 -2.00
N VAL A 301 -18.12 8.35 -2.09
CA VAL A 301 -19.18 7.34 -2.27
C VAL A 301 -20.16 7.38 -1.09
N LEU A 302 -19.65 7.31 0.14
CA LEU A 302 -20.49 7.30 1.34
C LEU A 302 -21.23 8.61 1.55
N LEU A 303 -20.61 9.75 1.24
CA LEU A 303 -21.22 11.07 1.30
C LEU A 303 -22.35 11.19 0.29
N LYS A 304 -22.13 10.76 -0.96
CA LYS A 304 -23.16 10.76 -2.03
C LYS A 304 -24.36 9.92 -1.63
N ALA A 305 -24.13 8.77 -1.02
CA ALA A 305 -25.18 7.87 -0.55
C ALA A 305 -25.80 8.31 0.80
N ARG A 306 -25.22 9.30 1.49
CA ARG A 306 -25.60 9.74 2.84
C ARG A 306 -25.69 8.57 3.82
N THR A 307 -24.71 7.66 3.77
CA THR A 307 -24.69 6.44 4.58
C THR A 307 -24.23 6.76 6.00
N PRO A 308 -25.09 6.62 7.03
CA PRO A 308 -24.68 6.86 8.41
C PRO A 308 -23.81 5.70 8.91
N LEU A 309 -22.62 6.00 9.42
CA LEU A 309 -21.65 5.01 9.87
C LEU A 309 -21.73 4.77 11.41
N LYS A 310 -22.93 4.46 11.91
CA LYS A 310 -23.18 4.23 13.35
C LYS A 310 -22.52 2.97 13.88
N ASN A 311 -22.11 2.06 13.02
CA ASN A 311 -21.46 0.80 13.32
C ASN A 311 -19.92 0.90 13.38
N VAL A 312 -19.34 2.10 13.16
CA VAL A 312 -17.90 2.34 13.16
C VAL A 312 -17.44 2.87 14.51
N ALA A 313 -16.48 2.18 15.14
CA ALA A 313 -15.98 2.60 16.45
C ALA A 313 -14.87 3.66 16.33
N HIS A 314 -14.02 3.60 15.31
CA HIS A 314 -13.11 4.67 14.92
C HIS A 314 -12.75 4.54 13.43
N TRP A 315 -12.21 5.60 12.86
CA TRP A 315 -11.76 5.61 11.47
C TRP A 315 -10.35 6.19 11.34
N PHE A 316 -9.67 5.81 10.26
CA PHE A 316 -8.35 6.32 9.96
C PHE A 316 -8.21 6.66 8.48
N ARG A 317 -7.29 7.57 8.19
CA ARG A 317 -6.96 7.95 6.81
C ARG A 317 -5.45 7.99 6.61
N ASN A 318 -5.04 7.92 5.35
CA ASN A 318 -3.66 8.08 4.98
C ASN A 318 -3.31 9.60 4.94
N PRO A 319 -2.28 10.07 5.68
CA PRO A 319 -1.86 11.47 5.66
C PRO A 319 -1.26 11.92 4.33
N GLU A 320 -0.95 10.99 3.43
CA GLU A 320 -0.46 11.30 2.08
C GLU A 320 -1.53 11.87 1.15
N GLU A 321 -2.78 11.68 1.50
CA GLU A 321 -3.89 12.12 0.68
C GLU A 321 -4.04 13.63 0.76
N PRO A 322 -4.33 14.29 -0.39
CA PRO A 322 -4.61 15.70 -0.41
C PRO A 322 -5.78 16.05 0.51
N ILE A 323 -5.66 17.14 1.24
CA ILE A 323 -6.68 17.53 2.20
C ILE A 323 -7.65 18.48 1.56
N ASP A 324 -8.81 17.96 1.22
CA ASP A 324 -10.01 18.75 0.99
C ASP A 324 -10.80 18.86 2.31
N TRP A 325 -10.48 19.88 3.09
CA TRP A 325 -11.09 20.10 4.42
C TRP A 325 -12.61 20.20 4.35
N HIS A 326 -13.14 20.82 3.30
CA HIS A 326 -14.59 20.98 3.15
C HIS A 326 -15.29 19.64 2.95
N ALA A 327 -14.79 18.83 2.02
CA ALA A 327 -15.35 17.51 1.75
C ALA A 327 -15.23 16.58 2.97
N TRP A 328 -14.08 16.59 3.67
CA TRP A 328 -13.89 15.77 4.86
C TRP A 328 -14.80 16.19 6.02
N ARG A 329 -14.94 17.50 6.30
CA ARG A 329 -15.85 17.98 7.36
C ARG A 329 -17.30 17.70 7.03
N THR A 330 -17.70 17.87 5.78
CA THR A 330 -19.04 17.53 5.32
C THR A 330 -19.32 16.05 5.51
N TRP A 331 -18.37 15.19 5.13
CA TRP A 331 -18.51 13.74 5.31
C TRP A 331 -18.62 13.34 6.78
N VAL A 332 -17.76 13.87 7.66
CA VAL A 332 -17.83 13.60 9.11
C VAL A 332 -19.20 13.97 9.68
N LYS A 333 -19.75 15.09 9.26
CA LYS A 333 -21.07 15.56 9.70
C LYS A 333 -22.20 14.68 9.14
N GLU A 334 -22.25 14.50 7.83
CA GLU A 334 -23.35 13.80 7.15
C GLU A 334 -23.37 12.29 7.43
N CYS A 335 -22.20 11.68 7.68
CA CYS A 335 -22.09 10.25 8.03
C CYS A 335 -22.11 9.98 9.54
N ALA A 336 -22.46 10.97 10.38
CA ALA A 336 -22.61 10.86 11.83
C ALA A 336 -21.33 10.48 12.59
N LEU A 337 -20.16 10.97 12.15
CA LEU A 337 -18.86 10.64 12.71
C LEU A 337 -18.26 11.70 13.64
N ALA A 338 -18.99 12.78 13.96
CA ALA A 338 -18.46 13.90 14.76
C ALA A 338 -17.97 13.51 16.15
N ALA A 339 -18.56 12.45 16.75
CA ALA A 339 -18.16 11.89 18.05
C ALA A 339 -17.29 10.62 17.91
N VAL A 340 -16.90 10.24 16.70
CA VAL A 340 -16.11 9.02 16.44
C VAL A 340 -14.62 9.37 16.36
N PRO A 341 -13.75 8.71 17.15
CA PRO A 341 -12.31 8.94 17.11
C PRO A 341 -11.73 8.73 15.71
N SER A 342 -10.74 9.54 15.36
CA SER A 342 -10.00 9.42 14.11
C SER A 342 -8.50 9.40 14.32
N ALA A 343 -7.77 8.84 13.34
CA ALA A 343 -6.31 8.83 13.30
C ALA A 343 -5.79 9.05 11.87
N ASN A 344 -4.61 9.65 11.76
CA ASN A 344 -3.81 9.59 10.54
C ASN A 344 -2.87 8.39 10.65
N VAL A 345 -2.79 7.55 9.61
CA VAL A 345 -1.98 6.33 9.60
C VAL A 345 -1.32 6.17 8.24
N LEU A 346 0.01 6.22 8.21
CA LEU A 346 0.81 5.90 7.03
C LEU A 346 1.44 4.53 7.23
N VAL A 347 1.07 3.59 6.38
CA VAL A 347 1.57 2.21 6.40
C VAL A 347 2.67 2.02 5.36
N ASP A 348 3.76 1.37 5.76
CA ASP A 348 4.76 0.81 4.86
C ASP A 348 4.89 -0.71 5.11
N PRO A 349 4.54 -1.56 4.15
CA PRO A 349 4.60 -3.00 4.32
C PRO A 349 6.03 -3.48 4.55
N SER A 350 7.03 -2.81 3.98
CA SER A 350 8.45 -3.18 4.15
C SER A 350 8.99 -2.82 5.53
N ALA A 351 8.32 -1.93 6.25
CA ALA A 351 8.59 -1.66 7.66
C ALA A 351 7.72 -2.51 8.60
N GLY A 352 6.86 -3.37 8.07
CA GLY A 352 6.00 -4.26 8.83
C GLY A 352 4.75 -3.61 9.43
N GLY A 353 4.39 -2.39 9.05
CA GLY A 353 3.20 -1.72 9.57
C GLY A 353 3.21 -0.21 9.46
N ALA A 354 2.49 0.47 10.34
CA ALA A 354 2.47 1.92 10.40
C ALA A 354 3.85 2.49 10.69
N VAL A 355 4.25 3.48 9.90
CA VAL A 355 5.49 4.25 10.07
C VAL A 355 5.23 5.63 10.66
N LEU A 356 4.09 6.20 10.33
CA LEU A 356 3.57 7.42 10.94
C LEU A 356 2.15 7.16 11.42
N THR A 357 1.82 7.65 12.60
CA THR A 357 0.45 7.56 13.14
C THR A 357 0.15 8.68 14.12
N THR A 358 -1.12 8.96 14.32
CA THR A 358 -1.57 9.76 15.44
C THR A 358 -2.42 8.92 16.39
N PRO A 359 -2.44 9.22 17.68
CA PRO A 359 -3.38 8.59 18.60
C PRO A 359 -4.82 8.80 18.13
N ARG A 360 -5.65 7.77 18.32
CA ARG A 360 -7.10 7.82 18.07
C ARG A 360 -7.75 8.83 19.02
N ARG A 361 -8.41 9.84 18.47
CA ARG A 361 -9.06 10.89 19.27
C ARG A 361 -10.29 11.44 18.57
N VAL A 362 -11.26 11.86 19.36
CA VAL A 362 -12.34 12.72 18.88
C VAL A 362 -11.79 14.13 18.78
N ARG A 363 -11.54 14.60 17.57
CA ARG A 363 -11.01 15.94 17.31
C ARG A 363 -11.34 16.39 15.90
N ASP A 364 -11.18 17.69 15.63
CA ASP A 364 -11.25 18.20 14.26
C ASP A 364 -10.13 17.59 13.42
N LEU A 365 -10.32 17.59 12.12
CA LEU A 365 -9.37 17.07 11.15
C LEU A 365 -8.03 17.82 11.22
N HIS A 366 -6.96 17.10 11.05
CA HIS A 366 -5.60 17.63 11.17
C HIS A 366 -4.63 16.93 10.23
N VAL A 367 -3.49 17.56 9.99
CA VAL A 367 -2.41 17.02 9.12
C VAL A 367 -1.26 16.38 9.90
N GLU A 368 -1.37 16.32 11.21
CA GLU A 368 -0.32 15.76 12.04
C GLU A 368 -0.11 14.27 11.74
N ALA A 369 1.15 13.84 11.82
CA ALA A 369 1.53 12.45 11.69
C ALA A 369 2.84 12.25 12.46
N PHE A 370 2.79 11.51 13.55
CA PHE A 370 3.93 11.24 14.42
C PHE A 370 4.63 9.95 14.01
N PRO A 371 5.94 9.81 14.24
CA PRO A 371 6.59 8.51 14.13
C PRO A 371 5.84 7.45 14.94
N ALA A 372 5.62 6.27 14.34
CA ALA A 372 4.86 5.21 14.99
C ALA A 372 5.51 4.76 16.32
N PRO A 373 4.72 4.37 17.32
CA PRO A 373 5.27 3.88 18.59
C PRO A 373 6.16 2.65 18.43
N GLY A 374 7.12 2.48 19.34
CA GLY A 374 7.98 1.30 19.38
C GLY A 374 8.97 1.19 18.22
N ARG A 375 9.27 2.30 17.54
CA ARG A 375 10.24 2.34 16.44
C ARG A 375 11.24 3.46 16.70
N ARG A 376 12.54 3.19 16.50
CA ARG A 376 13.55 4.24 16.43
C ARG A 376 13.48 4.93 15.09
N TRP A 377 13.72 6.22 15.07
CA TRP A 377 13.65 7.02 13.86
C TRP A 377 14.61 8.22 13.93
N GLU A 378 14.95 8.76 12.77
CA GLU A 378 15.79 9.94 12.61
C GLU A 378 15.25 10.85 11.50
N LEU A 379 15.56 12.13 11.58
CA LEU A 379 15.37 13.11 10.51
C LEU A 379 16.72 13.43 9.90
N HIS A 380 16.85 13.20 8.61
CA HIS A 380 18.04 13.53 7.85
C HIS A 380 17.82 14.78 7.00
N ASP A 381 18.90 15.45 6.65
CA ASP A 381 18.88 16.54 5.69
C ASP A 381 18.20 16.11 4.38
N ILE A 382 17.43 17.01 3.78
CA ILE A 382 16.66 16.74 2.56
C ILE A 382 17.53 16.35 1.35
N ASN A 383 18.81 16.72 1.37
CA ASN A 383 19.80 16.34 0.36
C ASN A 383 20.47 14.99 0.64
N LEU A 384 20.09 14.31 1.71
CA LEU A 384 20.68 13.04 2.14
C LEU A 384 22.21 13.12 2.33
N SER A 385 22.71 14.22 2.83
CA SER A 385 24.14 14.42 3.12
C SER A 385 24.66 13.53 4.27
N GLY A 386 23.77 12.77 4.94
CA GLY A 386 24.09 12.00 6.14
C GLY A 386 24.16 12.84 7.42
N GLN A 387 23.85 14.14 7.33
CA GLN A 387 23.75 15.03 8.48
C GLN A 387 22.32 15.08 9.01
N PRO A 388 22.11 15.37 10.31
CA PRO A 388 20.79 15.67 10.84
C PRO A 388 20.13 16.82 10.08
N ALA A 389 18.81 16.84 10.02
CA ALA A 389 18.07 17.92 9.37
C ALA A 389 18.33 19.26 10.07
N PRO A 390 18.79 20.30 9.34
CA PRO A 390 18.94 21.62 9.90
C PRO A 390 17.57 22.31 9.99
N GLY A 391 16.92 22.25 11.13
CA GLY A 391 15.64 22.95 11.35
C GLY A 391 14.40 22.05 11.22
N ASP A 392 13.30 22.61 10.72
CA ASP A 392 11.96 22.03 10.86
C ASP A 392 11.56 21.07 9.74
N LEU A 393 12.38 20.88 8.72
CA LEU A 393 12.11 20.00 7.57
C LEU A 393 13.21 18.96 7.45
N GLY A 394 12.82 17.69 7.45
CA GLY A 394 13.75 16.59 7.27
C GLY A 394 13.14 15.39 6.56
N ILE A 395 14.00 14.48 6.13
CA ILE A 395 13.60 13.19 5.60
C ILE A 395 13.58 12.19 6.74
N PHE A 396 12.40 11.64 6.96
CA PHE A 396 12.17 10.63 7.98
C PHE A 396 12.74 9.28 7.56
N THR A 397 13.48 8.65 8.47
CA THR A 397 13.96 7.27 8.33
C THR A 397 13.70 6.50 9.60
N LEU A 398 13.42 5.21 9.47
CA LEU A 398 13.44 4.26 10.60
C LEU A 398 14.87 3.80 10.89
N VAL A 399 15.18 3.53 12.16
CA VAL A 399 16.48 3.02 12.64
C VAL A 399 16.27 1.65 13.32
N PRO A 400 17.09 0.63 13.13
CA PRO A 400 18.18 0.63 12.17
C PRO A 400 17.59 0.71 10.77
N PRO A 401 18.05 1.66 9.99
CA PRO A 401 17.74 1.55 8.60
C PRO A 401 18.53 0.35 8.13
N ASP A 402 17.96 -0.56 7.45
CA ASP A 402 18.69 -1.37 6.51
C ASP A 402 19.21 -0.47 5.39
N LYS A 403 19.72 0.69 5.77
CA LYS A 403 20.24 1.76 4.92
C LYS A 403 19.31 2.13 3.74
N ARG A 404 18.00 1.97 3.94
CA ARG A 404 17.01 2.29 2.90
C ARG A 404 16.99 3.78 2.68
N PRO A 405 17.00 4.24 1.43
CA PRO A 405 16.80 5.64 1.16
C PRO A 405 15.45 6.06 1.75
N PRO A 406 15.40 7.18 2.44
CA PRO A 406 14.18 7.69 3.05
C PRO A 406 13.14 7.99 1.99
N GLY A 407 11.92 7.47 2.18
CA GLY A 407 10.80 7.70 1.29
C GLY A 407 9.95 8.91 1.65
N TYR A 408 10.09 9.47 2.87
CA TYR A 408 9.14 10.43 3.41
C TYR A 408 9.76 11.76 3.76
N LEU A 409 8.98 12.84 3.61
CA LEU A 409 9.29 14.15 4.16
C LEU A 409 8.39 14.41 5.35
N ILE A 410 8.99 14.85 6.46
CA ILE A 410 8.25 15.30 7.64
C ILE A 410 8.64 16.73 7.94
N LEU A 411 7.64 17.57 8.12
CA LEU A 411 7.81 18.92 8.62
C LEU A 411 7.60 18.91 10.15
N THR A 412 8.62 19.27 10.92
CA THR A 412 8.50 19.53 12.35
C THR A 412 8.08 20.98 12.58
N ARG A 413 7.13 21.20 13.47
CA ARG A 413 6.75 22.56 13.90
C ARG A 413 7.28 22.89 15.28
N SER A 414 7.35 24.19 15.57
CA SER A 414 7.93 24.79 16.77
C SER A 414 7.37 24.33 18.13
N TYR A 415 6.39 23.47 18.17
CA TYR A 415 5.81 22.91 19.41
C TYR A 415 5.88 21.38 19.45
N GLY A 416 6.84 20.75 18.79
CA GLY A 416 6.97 19.29 18.74
C GLY A 416 5.88 18.59 17.94
N LEU A 417 5.13 19.33 17.13
CA LEU A 417 4.14 18.77 16.22
C LEU A 417 4.80 18.39 14.90
N TYR A 418 4.53 17.20 14.44
CA TYR A 418 5.03 16.66 13.19
C TYR A 418 3.92 16.62 12.15
N HIS A 419 4.26 17.00 10.93
CA HIS A 419 3.36 16.99 9.81
C HIS A 419 3.98 16.22 8.66
N TYR A 420 3.19 15.41 7.99
CA TYR A 420 3.63 14.77 6.77
C TYR A 420 3.69 15.79 5.64
N GLY A 421 4.90 16.07 5.17
CA GLY A 421 5.17 17.07 4.13
C GLY A 421 5.08 16.52 2.70
N GLY A 422 4.72 15.26 2.54
CA GLY A 422 4.61 14.58 1.26
C GLY A 422 5.80 13.66 0.94
N PRO A 423 5.65 12.78 -0.06
CA PRO A 423 6.70 11.91 -0.53
C PRO A 423 7.71 12.68 -1.40
N ARG A 424 8.95 12.20 -1.45
CA ARG A 424 9.95 12.71 -2.41
C ARG A 424 9.60 12.39 -3.86
N THR A 425 8.82 11.36 -4.08
CA THR A 425 8.40 10.90 -5.40
C THR A 425 6.97 11.34 -5.72
N ALA A 426 6.67 11.54 -6.99
CA ALA A 426 5.32 11.84 -7.43
C ALA A 426 4.37 10.69 -7.06
N ARG A 427 3.25 11.02 -6.46
CA ARG A 427 2.25 10.05 -6.00
C ARG A 427 0.85 10.43 -6.43
N ARG A 428 0.04 9.43 -6.69
CA ARG A 428 -1.37 9.57 -6.99
C ARG A 428 -2.17 8.92 -5.86
N VAL A 429 -2.99 9.74 -5.15
CA VAL A 429 -3.90 9.25 -4.11
C VAL A 429 -3.25 8.21 -3.18
N GLY A 430 -2.17 8.62 -2.52
CA GLY A 430 -1.50 7.78 -1.53
C GLY A 430 -0.66 6.62 -2.07
N ARG A 431 -0.38 6.57 -3.38
CA ARG A 431 0.46 5.54 -4.00
C ARG A 431 1.36 6.11 -5.09
N VAL A 432 2.50 5.47 -5.32
CA VAL A 432 3.37 5.81 -6.43
C VAL A 432 2.66 5.47 -7.74
N TYR A 433 2.56 6.47 -8.62
CA TYR A 433 2.03 6.26 -9.95
C TYR A 433 3.15 5.79 -10.88
N PRO A 434 3.00 4.65 -11.57
CA PRO A 434 4.06 4.08 -12.41
C PRO A 434 4.16 4.83 -13.75
N ALA A 435 4.57 6.10 -13.70
CA ALA A 435 4.56 7.02 -14.83
C ALA A 435 5.36 6.46 -16.04
N ALA A 436 6.54 5.93 -15.80
CA ALA A 436 7.37 5.34 -16.84
C ALA A 436 6.72 4.11 -17.47
N GLU A 437 6.14 3.21 -16.65
CA GLU A 437 5.46 2.01 -17.16
C GLU A 437 4.21 2.35 -17.97
N VAL A 438 3.46 3.39 -17.55
CA VAL A 438 2.28 3.89 -18.28
C VAL A 438 2.70 4.48 -19.64
N ALA A 439 3.77 5.27 -19.68
CA ALA A 439 4.32 5.81 -20.92
C ALA A 439 4.79 4.69 -21.87
N GLU A 440 5.51 3.70 -21.33
CA GLU A 440 5.97 2.53 -22.09
C GLU A 440 4.80 1.67 -22.60
N ALA A 441 3.72 1.49 -21.83
CA ALA A 441 2.57 0.68 -22.23
C ALA A 441 1.92 1.17 -23.53
N VAL A 442 2.08 2.45 -23.87
CA VAL A 442 1.51 3.05 -25.09
C VAL A 442 2.54 3.26 -26.20
N GLN A 443 3.83 3.10 -25.90
CA GLN A 443 4.91 3.39 -26.86
C GLN A 443 4.85 2.53 -28.14
N GLY A 444 4.28 1.31 -28.06
CA GLY A 444 4.12 0.41 -29.20
C GLY A 444 2.94 0.72 -30.11
N LEU A 445 2.10 1.70 -29.79
CA LEU A 445 0.94 2.05 -30.61
C LEU A 445 1.40 2.79 -31.90
N PRO A 446 0.81 2.51 -33.07
CA PRO A 446 1.32 2.99 -34.36
C PRO A 446 1.38 4.51 -34.50
N PHE A 447 0.51 5.23 -33.80
CA PHE A 447 0.43 6.70 -33.83
C PHE A 447 1.32 7.38 -32.78
N VAL A 448 1.95 6.63 -31.87
CA VAL A 448 2.79 7.18 -30.80
C VAL A 448 4.23 7.32 -31.26
N ARG A 449 4.76 8.54 -31.25
CA ARG A 449 6.16 8.88 -31.54
C ARG A 449 6.97 9.07 -30.26
N GLY A 450 6.29 9.24 -29.14
CA GLY A 450 6.83 9.31 -27.79
C GLY A 450 5.70 9.56 -26.81
N ALA A 451 5.89 9.13 -25.58
CA ALA A 451 4.92 9.35 -24.51
C ALA A 451 5.65 9.60 -23.19
N THR A 452 5.08 10.45 -22.36
CA THR A 452 5.53 10.67 -20.97
C THR A 452 4.34 11.08 -20.11
N VAL A 453 4.42 10.83 -18.82
CA VAL A 453 3.39 11.27 -17.87
C VAL A 453 3.89 12.49 -17.10
N VAL A 454 3.11 13.55 -17.12
CA VAL A 454 3.39 14.79 -16.40
C VAL A 454 2.44 14.94 -15.22
N PRO A 455 2.95 15.10 -13.99
CA PRO A 455 2.13 15.50 -12.85
C PRO A 455 1.78 16.99 -12.98
N ALA A 456 0.54 17.30 -13.33
CA ALA A 456 0.04 18.67 -13.46
C ALA A 456 -0.72 19.07 -12.21
N PRO A 457 -0.39 20.19 -11.54
CA PRO A 457 -1.17 20.67 -10.39
C PRO A 457 -2.59 21.00 -10.80
N THR A 458 -3.56 20.60 -10.00
CA THR A 458 -4.95 21.05 -10.14
C THR A 458 -5.09 22.36 -9.38
N GLY A 459 -5.35 23.45 -10.10
CA GLY A 459 -5.43 24.78 -9.48
C GLY A 459 -6.37 24.80 -8.27
N GLY A 460 -5.90 25.31 -7.14
CA GLY A 460 -6.69 25.62 -5.96
C GLY A 460 -6.29 24.90 -4.67
N VAL A 461 -5.70 23.72 -4.70
CA VAL A 461 -5.28 23.01 -3.47
C VAL A 461 -3.85 22.51 -3.63
N ALA A 462 -2.97 22.95 -2.73
CA ALA A 462 -1.58 22.51 -2.72
C ALA A 462 -1.50 20.98 -2.55
N GLY A 463 -0.73 20.32 -3.41
CA GLY A 463 -0.54 18.87 -3.38
C GLY A 463 -1.51 18.05 -4.22
N HIS A 464 -2.47 18.67 -4.90
CA HIS A 464 -3.29 17.97 -5.87
C HIS A 464 -2.65 17.95 -7.24
N TYR A 465 -2.33 16.76 -7.73
CA TYR A 465 -1.81 16.54 -9.07
C TYR A 465 -2.76 15.67 -9.89
N ARG A 466 -2.91 16.03 -11.18
CA ARG A 466 -3.46 15.14 -12.21
C ARG A 466 -2.29 14.55 -12.98
N TYR A 467 -2.34 13.26 -13.23
CA TYR A 467 -1.37 12.60 -14.09
C TYR A 467 -1.87 12.68 -15.52
N VAL A 468 -1.16 13.48 -16.32
CA VAL A 468 -1.49 13.71 -17.71
C VAL A 468 -0.52 12.92 -18.58
N LEU A 469 -1.03 11.96 -19.33
CA LEU A 469 -0.25 11.26 -20.35
C LEU A 469 -0.16 12.16 -21.59
N LEU A 470 1.05 12.66 -21.86
CA LEU A 470 1.35 13.37 -23.10
C LEU A 470 1.71 12.33 -24.16
N VAL A 471 0.99 12.34 -25.27
CA VAL A 471 1.22 11.45 -26.41
C VAL A 471 1.63 12.29 -27.61
N PHE A 472 2.88 12.18 -28.01
CA PHE A 472 3.41 12.84 -29.20
C PHE A 472 3.05 12.01 -30.43
N THR A 473 2.30 12.61 -31.36
CA THR A 473 1.78 11.92 -32.57
C THR A 473 2.50 12.30 -33.86
N GLY A 474 3.47 13.23 -33.80
CA GLY A 474 4.05 13.83 -34.97
C GLY A 474 3.01 14.67 -35.74
N ALA A 475 3.19 14.85 -37.04
CA ALA A 475 2.27 15.66 -37.86
C ALA A 475 0.89 15.01 -38.11
N GLN A 476 0.61 13.85 -37.53
CA GLN A 476 -0.64 13.12 -37.76
C GLN A 476 -1.68 13.48 -36.69
N ALA A 477 -2.35 14.61 -36.83
CA ALA A 477 -3.53 14.93 -36.04
C ALA A 477 -4.80 14.38 -36.69
N ARG A 478 -5.21 13.16 -36.38
CA ARG A 478 -6.53 12.62 -36.78
C ARG A 478 -7.26 12.08 -35.56
N GLN A 479 -8.45 12.59 -35.36
CA GLN A 479 -9.52 12.20 -34.41
C GLN A 479 -9.06 11.50 -33.12
N PRO A 480 -9.04 12.20 -31.97
CA PRO A 480 -8.52 11.65 -30.71
C PRO A 480 -9.35 10.51 -30.12
N GLY A 481 -10.61 10.33 -30.51
CA GLY A 481 -11.52 9.37 -29.91
C GLY A 481 -11.07 7.89 -30.01
N PRO A 482 -10.81 7.35 -31.21
CA PRO A 482 -10.33 5.96 -31.35
C PRO A 482 -8.99 5.71 -30.66
N TRP A 483 -8.06 6.66 -30.77
CA TRP A 483 -6.73 6.55 -30.14
C TRP A 483 -6.82 6.53 -28.60
N LEU A 484 -7.76 7.28 -28.02
CA LEU A 484 -7.99 7.26 -26.58
C LEU A 484 -8.44 5.87 -26.10
N GLN A 485 -9.28 5.19 -26.89
CA GLN A 485 -9.72 3.83 -26.58
C GLN A 485 -8.59 2.82 -26.68
N GLU A 486 -7.73 2.93 -27.69
CA GLU A 486 -6.54 2.08 -27.85
C GLU A 486 -5.55 2.27 -26.70
N ILE A 487 -5.29 3.52 -26.30
CA ILE A 487 -4.44 3.87 -25.16
C ILE A 487 -5.01 3.24 -23.87
N ARG A 488 -6.30 3.44 -23.60
CA ARG A 488 -6.96 2.87 -22.42
C ARG A 488 -6.83 1.36 -22.40
N LYS A 489 -7.19 0.70 -23.50
CA LYS A 489 -7.10 -0.76 -23.64
C LYS A 489 -5.67 -1.26 -23.43
N SER A 490 -4.67 -0.54 -23.96
CA SER A 490 -3.27 -0.92 -23.80
C SER A 490 -2.82 -0.83 -22.34
N ILE A 491 -3.17 0.25 -21.65
CA ILE A 491 -2.83 0.43 -20.24
C ILE A 491 -3.56 -0.58 -19.37
N GLU A 492 -4.87 -0.76 -19.56
CA GLU A 492 -5.67 -1.72 -18.79
C GLU A 492 -5.14 -3.15 -18.94
N LEU A 493 -4.80 -3.56 -20.15
CA LEU A 493 -4.29 -4.91 -20.41
C LEU A 493 -2.89 -5.15 -19.82
N GLN A 494 -2.03 -4.14 -19.84
CA GLN A 494 -0.63 -4.28 -19.43
C GLN A 494 -0.40 -3.99 -17.95
N LEU A 495 -1.12 -3.05 -17.37
CA LEU A 495 -0.87 -2.55 -16.03
C LEU A 495 -2.08 -2.67 -15.07
N GLY A 496 -3.30 -2.67 -15.59
CA GLY A 496 -4.54 -2.63 -14.82
C GLY A 496 -5.24 -1.27 -14.91
N ALA A 497 -6.57 -1.27 -14.73
CA ALA A 497 -7.43 -0.09 -14.87
C ALA A 497 -7.09 1.03 -13.87
N GLU A 498 -6.58 0.67 -12.70
CA GLU A 498 -6.16 1.60 -11.65
C GLU A 498 -4.98 2.50 -12.04
N HIS A 499 -4.26 2.15 -13.12
CA HIS A 499 -3.13 2.91 -13.65
C HIS A 499 -3.49 3.81 -14.83
N LEU A 500 -4.77 3.91 -15.17
CA LEU A 500 -5.21 4.86 -16.19
C LEU A 500 -4.85 6.31 -15.78
N PRO A 501 -4.31 7.13 -16.71
CA PRO A 501 -4.05 8.53 -16.43
C PRO A 501 -5.35 9.31 -16.24
N ASP A 502 -5.29 10.42 -15.49
CA ASP A 502 -6.46 11.30 -15.31
C ASP A 502 -6.86 12.01 -16.61
N ARG A 503 -5.88 12.22 -17.48
CA ARG A 503 -6.07 12.87 -18.77
C ARG A 503 -5.04 12.37 -19.77
N VAL A 504 -5.43 12.35 -21.04
CA VAL A 504 -4.53 12.10 -22.19
C VAL A 504 -4.57 13.33 -23.09
N ASP A 505 -3.41 13.92 -23.34
CA ASP A 505 -3.26 15.05 -24.26
C ASP A 505 -2.41 14.61 -25.48
N PHE A 506 -2.99 14.77 -26.66
CA PHE A 506 -2.32 14.49 -27.92
C PHE A 506 -1.58 15.72 -28.40
N ILE A 507 -0.28 15.57 -28.60
CA ILE A 507 0.62 16.63 -29.05
C ILE A 507 1.08 16.34 -30.48
N PRO A 508 0.63 17.12 -31.47
CA PRO A 508 0.98 16.91 -32.89
C PRO A 508 2.39 17.41 -33.23
N LEU A 509 3.36 17.00 -32.42
CA LEU A 509 4.77 17.29 -32.55
C LEU A 509 5.57 16.00 -32.42
N TYR A 510 6.82 16.00 -32.95
CA TYR A 510 7.80 14.99 -32.58
C TYR A 510 8.39 15.35 -31.21
N PRO A 511 8.63 14.37 -30.34
CA PRO A 511 9.16 14.63 -29.02
C PRO A 511 10.62 15.10 -29.10
N ARG A 512 11.01 15.96 -28.17
CA ARG A 512 12.43 16.27 -27.93
C ARG A 512 13.11 15.07 -27.29
N LYS A 513 14.26 14.67 -27.83
CA LYS A 513 15.10 13.60 -27.29
C LYS A 513 16.50 14.13 -27.01
N VAL A 514 17.10 13.64 -25.92
CA VAL A 514 18.49 13.83 -25.54
C VAL A 514 19.08 12.44 -25.38
N ASP A 515 20.18 12.17 -26.07
CA ASP A 515 20.85 10.85 -26.09
C ASP A 515 19.89 9.68 -26.44
N GLY A 516 18.97 9.93 -27.38
CA GLY A 516 17.95 8.95 -27.80
C GLY A 516 16.76 8.79 -26.86
N GLN A 517 16.82 9.33 -25.65
CA GLN A 517 15.77 9.31 -24.64
C GLN A 517 14.89 10.55 -24.73
N LEU A 518 13.61 10.41 -24.38
CA LEU A 518 12.69 11.53 -24.31
C LEU A 518 13.12 12.50 -23.20
N ASP A 519 13.18 13.80 -23.52
CA ASP A 519 13.50 14.85 -22.53
C ASP A 519 12.27 15.15 -21.66
N GLU A 520 12.11 14.38 -20.60
CA GLU A 520 10.94 14.50 -19.69
C GLU A 520 10.91 15.85 -18.99
N ALA A 521 12.06 16.39 -18.58
CA ALA A 521 12.14 17.69 -17.92
C ALA A 521 11.66 18.80 -18.85
N TRP A 522 12.05 18.75 -20.11
CA TRP A 522 11.54 19.66 -21.12
C TRP A 522 10.02 19.49 -21.32
N CYS A 523 9.53 18.25 -21.46
CA CYS A 523 8.11 17.97 -21.60
C CYS A 523 7.29 18.55 -20.44
N GLN A 524 7.74 18.34 -19.22
CA GLN A 524 7.08 18.85 -18.02
C GLN A 524 7.07 20.39 -18.00
N THR A 525 8.21 21.03 -18.26
CA THR A 525 8.33 22.50 -18.25
C THR A 525 7.43 23.13 -19.32
N GLU A 526 7.49 22.62 -20.54
CA GLU A 526 6.70 23.14 -21.65
C GLU A 526 5.19 22.92 -21.48
N TYR A 527 4.81 21.78 -20.89
CA TYR A 527 3.41 21.51 -20.57
C TYR A 527 2.90 22.47 -19.49
N MET A 528 3.64 22.62 -18.39
CA MET A 528 3.26 23.44 -17.25
C MET A 528 3.13 24.93 -17.59
N THR A 529 3.97 25.43 -18.52
CA THR A 529 3.92 26.82 -18.99
C THR A 529 2.90 27.02 -20.11
N GLY A 530 2.24 25.97 -20.59
CA GLY A 530 1.37 25.98 -21.76
C GLY A 530 2.10 26.24 -23.09
N ALA A 531 3.43 26.25 -23.06
CA ALA A 531 4.24 26.51 -24.26
C ALA A 531 4.12 25.36 -25.27
N LEU A 532 3.95 24.12 -24.79
CA LEU A 532 3.76 22.94 -25.64
C LEU A 532 2.54 23.08 -26.57
N PHE A 533 1.43 23.58 -26.04
CA PHE A 533 0.22 23.79 -26.83
C PHE A 533 0.38 24.95 -27.84
N ARG A 534 1.06 26.03 -27.46
CA ARG A 534 1.35 27.15 -28.38
C ARG A 534 2.25 26.68 -29.53
N LYS A 535 3.29 25.91 -29.22
CA LYS A 535 4.19 25.33 -30.23
C LYS A 535 3.47 24.32 -31.13
N SER A 536 2.55 23.52 -30.56
CA SER A 536 1.77 22.56 -31.35
C SER A 536 0.76 23.21 -32.29
N ALA A 537 0.36 24.44 -32.03
CA ALA A 537 -0.51 25.22 -32.91
C ALA A 537 0.26 26.00 -33.99
N ASP A 538 1.59 26.09 -33.91
CA ASP A 538 2.44 26.78 -34.87
C ASP A 538 2.85 25.88 -36.05
N PRO A 539 2.39 26.13 -37.28
CA PRO A 539 2.73 25.31 -38.46
C PRO A 539 4.24 25.23 -38.77
N LEU A 540 4.97 26.32 -38.51
CA LEU A 540 6.41 26.35 -38.71
C LEU A 540 7.11 25.41 -37.70
N PHE A 541 6.70 25.47 -36.45
CA PHE A 541 7.27 24.60 -35.41
C PHE A 541 6.91 23.13 -35.65
N GLN A 542 5.72 22.82 -36.12
CA GLN A 542 5.34 21.47 -36.56
C GLN A 542 6.22 20.96 -37.69
N ALA A 543 6.47 21.78 -38.73
CA ALA A 543 7.32 21.42 -39.84
C ALA A 543 8.77 21.18 -39.42
N LEU A 544 9.33 22.02 -38.54
CA LEU A 544 10.69 21.86 -38.02
C LEU A 544 10.84 20.59 -37.17
N THR A 545 9.85 20.28 -36.31
CA THR A 545 9.89 19.05 -35.51
C THR A 545 9.71 17.80 -36.36
N ALA A 546 8.92 17.84 -37.43
CA ALA A 546 8.76 16.76 -38.39
C ALA A 546 10.06 16.49 -39.16
N LEU A 547 10.74 17.55 -39.65
CA LEU A 547 12.05 17.42 -40.31
C LEU A 547 13.09 16.78 -39.38
N ARG A 548 13.15 17.24 -38.14
CA ARG A 548 14.04 16.68 -37.10
C ARG A 548 13.72 15.21 -36.85
N GLY A 549 12.44 14.86 -36.70
CA GLY A 549 11.99 13.48 -36.52
C GLY A 549 12.46 12.56 -37.65
N HIS A 550 12.29 12.98 -38.90
CA HIS A 550 12.76 12.22 -40.06
C HIS A 550 14.29 12.06 -40.15
N LEU A 551 15.04 13.06 -39.72
CA LEU A 551 16.51 12.96 -39.67
C LEU A 551 16.95 11.95 -38.60
N LEU A 552 16.33 11.92 -37.47
CA LEU A 552 16.62 10.98 -36.37
C LEU A 552 16.24 9.54 -36.75
N GLU A 553 15.10 9.33 -37.44
CA GLU A 553 14.67 8.01 -37.90
C GLU A 553 15.63 7.44 -39.00
N LYS A 554 16.34 8.28 -39.74
CA LYS A 554 17.32 7.89 -40.75
C LYS A 554 18.75 7.76 -40.22
N GLY A 555 18.97 7.83 -38.91
CA GLY A 555 20.30 7.68 -38.30
C GLY A 555 21.22 8.89 -38.49
N GLY A 556 20.66 10.07 -38.71
CA GLY A 556 21.41 11.33 -38.72
C GLY A 556 21.98 11.68 -37.34
N PRO A 557 23.07 12.50 -37.29
CA PRO A 557 23.67 12.89 -36.02
C PRO A 557 22.66 13.62 -35.12
N ASN A 558 22.75 13.35 -33.83
CA ASN A 558 21.99 14.07 -32.81
C ASN A 558 22.30 15.57 -32.89
N VAL A 559 21.35 16.39 -33.34
CA VAL A 559 21.43 17.84 -33.39
C VAL A 559 20.60 18.44 -32.22
#